data_e025402b1cc8bcddac990a06350cdda8
#
_entry.id   e025402b1cc8bcddac990a06350cdda8
#
_cell.length_a   1.000
_cell.length_b   1.000
_cell.length_c   1.000
_cell.angle_alpha   90.00
_cell.angle_beta   90.00
_cell.angle_gamma   90.00
#
_symmetry.space_group_name_H-M   'P 1'
#
loop_
_entity.id
_entity.type
_entity.pdbx_description
1 polymer ?
#
loop_
_entity_poly.entity_id
_entity_poly.type
_entity_poly.pdbx_seq_one_letter_code
_entity_poly.pdbx_strand_id
1 'polypeptide(L)'
;TLVYEDVRKFGTMELLAPDLLEAYFISKKLGPEPREQDFDLQVFKNALAKSKKPIKSHLLDQTLVAGLGNIYVDEVLWRAQIHPARSSQTLTAVEATAIHDQTIAVLGQAVEKGGSTIRTYTNAFGEDGTMQDFHQVYDKADQECVRCGTIIEKIQLGGRGTHFCPNCQRRS
;
A
#
# COMPACT_ATOMS: atom_id res chain seq x y z
N THR A 1 -25.01 -10.20 -20.20
CA THR A 1 -25.22 -8.96 -19.45
C THR A 1 -24.00 -8.75 -18.55
N LEU A 2 -23.36 -7.57 -18.64
CA LEU A 2 -22.31 -7.15 -17.70
C LEU A 2 -22.98 -6.39 -16.57
N VAL A 3 -22.73 -6.80 -15.32
CA VAL A 3 -23.23 -6.12 -14.13
C VAL A 3 -22.03 -5.53 -13.38
N TYR A 4 -22.10 -4.25 -13.05
CA TYR A 4 -21.10 -3.55 -12.25
C TYR A 4 -21.76 -3.09 -10.95
N GLU A 5 -21.28 -3.65 -9.83
CA GLU A 5 -21.75 -3.32 -8.48
C GLU A 5 -20.67 -2.55 -7.74
N ASP A 6 -20.93 -1.30 -7.38
CA ASP A 6 -20.03 -0.47 -6.58
C ASP A 6 -20.80 0.27 -5.48
N VAL A 7 -20.81 -0.32 -4.30
CA VAL A 7 -21.51 0.21 -3.11
C VAL A 7 -21.03 1.62 -2.75
N ARG A 8 -19.76 1.95 -2.98
CA ARG A 8 -19.17 3.25 -2.65
C ARG A 8 -19.33 4.30 -3.75
N LYS A 9 -19.72 3.91 -4.95
CA LYS A 9 -19.96 4.79 -6.13
C LYS A 9 -18.74 5.62 -6.55
N PHE A 10 -17.52 5.12 -6.35
CA PHE A 10 -16.27 5.76 -6.77
C PHE A 10 -15.69 5.17 -8.05
N GLY A 11 -16.09 3.96 -8.39
CA GLY A 11 -15.65 3.30 -9.59
C GLY A 11 -16.23 3.92 -10.85
N THR A 12 -15.48 3.82 -11.93
CA THR A 12 -15.90 4.26 -13.26
C THR A 12 -15.78 3.10 -14.23
N MET A 13 -16.63 3.08 -15.24
CA MET A 13 -16.57 2.14 -16.35
C MET A 13 -16.49 2.92 -17.64
N GLU A 14 -15.50 2.61 -18.46
CA GLU A 14 -15.26 3.28 -19.73
C GLU A 14 -15.00 2.23 -20.82
N LEU A 15 -15.64 2.38 -21.96
CA LEU A 15 -15.40 1.54 -23.12
C LEU A 15 -14.41 2.23 -24.06
N LEU A 16 -13.27 1.59 -24.28
CA LEU A 16 -12.22 2.10 -25.13
C LEU A 16 -11.98 1.17 -26.31
N ALA A 17 -11.62 1.74 -27.45
CA ALA A 17 -11.07 0.96 -28.55
C ALA A 17 -9.69 0.41 -28.15
N PRO A 18 -9.29 -0.80 -28.59
CA PRO A 18 -8.04 -1.43 -28.15
C PRO A 18 -6.78 -0.59 -28.42
N ASP A 19 -6.76 0.16 -29.50
CA ASP A 19 -5.67 1.05 -29.89
C ASP A 19 -5.52 2.29 -28.99
N LEU A 20 -6.57 2.65 -28.23
CA LEU A 20 -6.54 3.78 -27.29
C LEU A 20 -6.14 3.35 -25.87
N LEU A 21 -6.04 2.06 -25.57
CA LEU A 21 -5.85 1.54 -24.22
C LEU A 21 -4.50 1.98 -23.62
N GLU A 22 -3.43 1.92 -24.39
CA GLU A 22 -2.10 2.35 -23.93
C GLU A 22 -2.06 3.85 -23.62
N ALA A 23 -2.58 4.68 -24.52
CA ALA A 23 -2.66 6.12 -24.30
C ALA A 23 -3.50 6.47 -23.07
N TYR A 24 -4.58 5.74 -22.83
CA TYR A 24 -5.40 5.88 -21.62
C TYR A 24 -4.62 5.61 -20.35
N PHE A 25 -3.90 4.47 -20.26
CA PHE A 25 -3.10 4.16 -19.07
C PHE A 25 -1.96 5.16 -18.86
N ILE A 26 -1.29 5.62 -19.92
CA ILE A 26 -0.28 6.68 -19.85
C ILE A 26 -0.90 7.97 -19.24
N SER A 27 -2.13 8.32 -19.66
CA SER A 27 -2.83 9.51 -19.14
C SER A 27 -3.12 9.45 -17.64
N LYS A 28 -3.27 8.25 -17.06
CA LYS A 28 -3.47 8.04 -15.63
C LYS A 28 -2.20 8.27 -14.79
N LYS A 29 -1.03 8.37 -15.43
CA LYS A 29 0.28 8.59 -14.77
C LYS A 29 0.54 7.63 -13.62
N LEU A 30 0.15 6.36 -13.78
CA LEU A 30 0.43 5.34 -12.79
C LEU A 30 1.93 5.03 -12.78
N GLY A 31 2.46 4.89 -11.59
CA GLY A 31 3.82 4.38 -11.38
C GLY A 31 3.92 2.89 -11.72
N PRO A 32 5.13 2.31 -11.58
CA PRO A 32 5.34 0.89 -11.86
C PRO A 32 4.51 0.02 -10.95
N GLU A 33 4.12 -1.16 -11.43
CA GLU A 33 3.60 -2.22 -10.58
C GLU A 33 4.73 -2.77 -9.71
N PRO A 34 4.46 -3.11 -8.44
CA PRO A 34 5.49 -3.58 -7.51
C PRO A 34 5.85 -5.06 -7.75
N ARG A 35 6.48 -5.32 -8.90
CA ARG A 35 7.08 -6.60 -9.29
C ARG A 35 8.59 -6.44 -9.40
N GLU A 36 9.34 -7.50 -9.15
CA GLU A 36 10.81 -7.47 -9.19
C GLU A 36 11.38 -6.90 -10.52
N GLN A 37 10.72 -7.19 -11.63
CA GLN A 37 11.15 -6.76 -12.96
C GLN A 37 10.77 -5.32 -13.32
N ASP A 38 9.73 -4.76 -12.68
CA ASP A 38 9.12 -3.48 -13.09
C ASP A 38 9.40 -2.35 -12.09
N PHE A 39 9.65 -2.70 -10.81
CA PHE A 39 9.84 -1.75 -9.72
C PHE A 39 11.32 -1.55 -9.40
N ASP A 40 11.95 -0.61 -10.13
CA ASP A 40 13.38 -0.33 -9.99
C ASP A 40 13.70 0.34 -8.65
N LEU A 41 14.58 -0.31 -7.87
CA LEU A 41 14.99 0.14 -6.55
C LEU A 41 15.71 1.50 -6.59
N GLN A 42 16.54 1.76 -7.61
CA GLN A 42 17.30 3.02 -7.66
C GLN A 42 16.40 4.20 -8.03
N VAL A 43 15.47 4.00 -8.95
CA VAL A 43 14.43 4.98 -9.29
C VAL A 43 13.59 5.30 -8.06
N PHE A 44 13.16 4.27 -7.32
CA PHE A 44 12.40 4.42 -6.08
C PHE A 44 13.17 5.22 -5.02
N LYS A 45 14.42 4.88 -4.73
CA LYS A 45 15.30 5.62 -3.80
C LYS A 45 15.44 7.09 -4.19
N ASN A 46 15.65 7.36 -5.47
CA ASN A 46 15.79 8.72 -5.98
C ASN A 46 14.50 9.55 -5.83
N ALA A 47 13.34 8.91 -5.99
CA ALA A 47 12.05 9.55 -5.77
C ALA A 47 11.83 9.88 -4.29
N LEU A 48 12.13 8.94 -3.37
CA LEU A 48 12.03 9.17 -1.93
C LEU A 48 12.91 10.33 -1.48
N ALA A 49 14.17 10.37 -1.93
CA ALA A 49 15.15 11.41 -1.55
C ALA A 49 14.73 12.84 -1.94
N LYS A 50 13.86 12.99 -2.92
CA LYS A 50 13.36 14.29 -3.40
C LYS A 50 12.09 14.78 -2.69
N SER A 51 11.49 13.98 -1.82
CA SER A 51 10.18 14.27 -1.24
C SER A 51 10.22 14.50 0.27
N LYS A 52 9.66 15.63 0.70
CA LYS A 52 9.42 15.93 2.13
C LYS A 52 8.12 15.32 2.67
N LYS A 53 7.30 14.70 1.82
CA LYS A 53 6.04 14.07 2.25
C LYS A 53 6.31 13.01 3.32
N PRO A 54 5.40 12.81 4.31
CA PRO A 54 5.43 11.61 5.14
C PRO A 54 5.48 10.36 4.27
N ILE A 55 6.28 9.38 4.65
CA ILE A 55 6.51 8.17 3.82
C ILE A 55 5.20 7.45 3.50
N LYS A 56 4.28 7.34 4.44
CA LYS A 56 2.96 6.75 4.16
C LYS A 56 2.22 7.51 3.06
N SER A 57 2.16 8.84 3.17
CA SER A 57 1.46 9.67 2.16
C SER A 57 2.14 9.61 0.79
N HIS A 58 3.45 9.42 0.76
CA HIS A 58 4.20 9.29 -0.49
C HIS A 58 3.97 7.93 -1.14
N LEU A 59 3.91 6.84 -0.36
CA LEU A 59 3.61 5.49 -0.87
C LEU A 59 2.16 5.34 -1.35
N LEU A 60 1.23 6.13 -0.83
CA LEU A 60 -0.16 6.18 -1.32
C LEU A 60 -0.31 6.93 -2.65
N ASP A 61 0.72 7.65 -3.08
CA ASP A 61 0.75 8.33 -4.37
C ASP A 61 0.96 7.30 -5.48
N GLN A 62 -0.11 7.01 -6.22
CA GLN A 62 -0.10 5.98 -7.27
C GLN A 62 0.85 6.30 -8.43
N THR A 63 1.44 7.50 -8.47
CA THR A 63 2.48 7.86 -9.43
C THR A 63 3.87 7.35 -9.02
N LEU A 64 4.08 7.07 -7.72
CA LEU A 64 5.33 6.50 -7.21
C LEU A 64 5.37 4.98 -7.38
N VAL A 65 4.29 4.31 -6.99
CA VAL A 65 4.08 2.87 -7.11
C VAL A 65 2.59 2.59 -7.21
N ALA A 66 2.18 1.81 -8.19
CA ALA A 66 0.78 1.47 -8.40
C ALA A 66 0.31 0.36 -7.43
N GLY A 67 -0.98 0.36 -7.10
CA GLY A 67 -1.63 -0.71 -6.35
C GLY A 67 -1.51 -0.67 -4.83
N LEU A 68 -0.65 0.20 -4.26
CA LEU A 68 -0.49 0.28 -2.81
C LEU A 68 -1.59 1.15 -2.19
N GLY A 69 -2.51 0.53 -1.48
CA GLY A 69 -3.62 1.19 -0.77
C GLY A 69 -3.35 1.35 0.73
N ASN A 70 -4.33 1.95 1.45
CA ASN A 70 -4.20 2.28 2.87
C ASN A 70 -3.90 1.07 3.77
N ILE A 71 -4.46 -0.08 3.45
CA ILE A 71 -4.25 -1.33 4.19
C ILE A 71 -2.79 -1.76 4.07
N TYR A 72 -2.38 -1.99 2.85
CA TYR A 72 -1.07 -2.58 2.59
C TYR A 72 0.09 -1.63 2.87
N VAL A 73 -0.11 -0.31 2.79
CA VAL A 73 0.94 0.64 3.17
C VAL A 73 1.25 0.58 4.67
N ASP A 74 0.25 0.37 5.55
CA ASP A 74 0.49 0.19 6.98
C ASP A 74 1.27 -1.12 7.24
N GLU A 75 0.90 -2.20 6.55
CA GLU A 75 1.59 -3.49 6.64
C GLU A 75 3.04 -3.44 6.13
N VAL A 76 3.28 -2.78 4.99
CA VAL A 76 4.62 -2.56 4.43
C VAL A 76 5.51 -1.81 5.42
N LEU A 77 5.02 -0.70 5.96
CA LEU A 77 5.78 0.13 6.90
C LEU A 77 6.04 -0.57 8.23
N TRP A 78 5.10 -1.39 8.71
CA TRP A 78 5.33 -2.21 9.91
C TRP A 78 6.39 -3.30 9.66
N ARG A 79 6.34 -3.98 8.51
CA ARG A 79 7.35 -4.99 8.14
C ARG A 79 8.74 -4.36 8.00
N ALA A 80 8.83 -3.20 7.36
CA ALA A 80 10.07 -2.42 7.20
C ALA A 80 10.53 -1.72 8.49
N GLN A 81 9.72 -1.69 9.55
CA GLN A 81 9.98 -1.01 10.83
C GLN A 81 10.16 0.51 10.69
N ILE A 82 9.44 1.13 9.77
CA ILE A 82 9.50 2.57 9.49
C ILE A 82 8.24 3.27 10.01
N HIS A 83 8.42 4.34 10.79
CA HIS A 83 7.30 5.14 11.28
C HIS A 83 6.60 5.85 10.11
N PRO A 84 5.26 5.75 9.99
CA PRO A 84 4.51 6.26 8.83
C PRO A 84 4.62 7.76 8.60
N ALA A 85 4.88 8.55 9.63
CA ALA A 85 5.00 10.00 9.55
C ALA A 85 6.44 10.49 9.29
N ARG A 86 7.44 9.61 9.14
CA ARG A 86 8.81 10.04 8.77
C ARG A 86 8.80 10.68 7.40
N SER A 87 9.60 11.73 7.22
CA SER A 87 9.80 12.35 5.91
C SER A 87 10.54 11.40 4.98
N SER A 88 10.04 11.21 3.75
CA SER A 88 10.64 10.29 2.77
C SER A 88 12.11 10.58 2.52
N GLN A 89 12.51 11.86 2.44
CA GLN A 89 13.89 12.28 2.19
C GLN A 89 14.86 11.95 3.33
N THR A 90 14.37 11.62 4.55
CA THR A 90 15.24 11.29 5.70
C THR A 90 15.52 9.80 5.81
N LEU A 91 14.95 9.00 4.91
CA LEU A 91 15.18 7.56 4.90
C LEU A 91 16.59 7.23 4.40
N THR A 92 17.26 6.35 5.08
CA THR A 92 18.54 5.79 4.63
C THR A 92 18.35 4.87 3.42
N ALA A 93 19.43 4.59 2.70
CA ALA A 93 19.40 3.66 1.57
C ALA A 93 18.93 2.24 1.97
N VAL A 94 19.26 1.81 3.19
CA VAL A 94 18.85 0.50 3.74
C VAL A 94 17.35 0.49 4.02
N GLU A 95 16.82 1.53 4.66
CA GLU A 95 15.40 1.66 4.95
C GLU A 95 14.56 1.76 3.67
N ALA A 96 15.03 2.51 2.67
CA ALA A 96 14.38 2.59 1.37
C ALA A 96 14.35 1.21 0.66
N THR A 97 15.44 0.44 0.75
CA THR A 97 15.47 -0.94 0.23
C THR A 97 14.45 -1.82 0.98
N ALA A 98 14.41 -1.74 2.31
CA ALA A 98 13.45 -2.52 3.09
C ALA A 98 12.00 -2.20 2.71
N ILE A 99 11.65 -0.92 2.50
CA ILE A 99 10.30 -0.55 2.05
C ILE A 99 10.01 -1.11 0.65
N HIS A 100 10.96 -0.98 -0.28
CA HIS A 100 10.84 -1.52 -1.64
C HIS A 100 10.54 -3.02 -1.62
N ASP A 101 11.37 -3.81 -0.94
CA ASP A 101 11.26 -5.27 -0.89
C ASP A 101 9.97 -5.71 -0.17
N GLN A 102 9.60 -5.02 0.92
CA GLN A 102 8.34 -5.30 1.60
C GLN A 102 7.11 -4.90 0.78
N THR A 103 7.21 -3.88 -0.09
CA THR A 103 6.12 -3.53 -1.02
C THR A 103 5.85 -4.66 -2.00
N ILE A 104 6.88 -5.23 -2.60
CA ILE A 104 6.77 -6.39 -3.51
C ILE A 104 6.21 -7.60 -2.74
N ALA A 105 6.77 -7.90 -1.57
CA ALA A 105 6.37 -9.08 -0.79
C ALA A 105 4.91 -9.00 -0.32
N VAL A 106 4.47 -7.86 0.22
CA VAL A 106 3.10 -7.68 0.75
C VAL A 106 2.07 -7.74 -0.38
N LEU A 107 2.32 -7.06 -1.51
CA LEU A 107 1.38 -7.06 -2.62
C LEU A 107 1.38 -8.40 -3.36
N GLY A 108 2.52 -9.07 -3.49
CA GLY A 108 2.58 -10.44 -4.00
C GLY A 108 1.74 -11.39 -3.14
N GLN A 109 1.92 -11.36 -1.82
CA GLN A 109 1.11 -12.15 -0.90
C GLN A 109 -0.39 -11.80 -0.99
N ALA A 110 -0.72 -10.51 -1.14
CA ALA A 110 -2.10 -10.08 -1.28
C ALA A 110 -2.76 -10.64 -2.56
N VAL A 111 -2.04 -10.67 -3.67
CA VAL A 111 -2.51 -11.28 -4.92
C VAL A 111 -2.76 -12.79 -4.74
N GLU A 112 -1.81 -13.51 -4.14
CA GLU A 112 -1.94 -14.95 -3.87
C GLU A 112 -3.14 -15.28 -2.96
N LYS A 113 -3.48 -14.38 -2.02
CA LYS A 113 -4.59 -14.52 -1.08
C LYS A 113 -5.93 -13.96 -1.59
N GLY A 114 -6.02 -13.52 -2.84
CA GLY A 114 -7.24 -12.95 -3.42
C GLY A 114 -7.63 -11.58 -2.86
N GLY A 115 -6.70 -10.85 -2.25
CA GLY A 115 -6.94 -9.55 -1.62
C GLY A 115 -7.52 -9.64 -0.21
N SER A 116 -7.91 -8.47 0.34
CA SER A 116 -8.52 -8.35 1.68
C SER A 116 -10.00 -8.05 1.57
N THR A 117 -10.84 -8.95 2.08
CA THR A 117 -12.28 -8.72 2.24
C THR A 117 -12.54 -8.15 3.63
N ILE A 118 -12.65 -6.82 3.74
CA ILE A 118 -12.90 -6.16 5.04
C ILE A 118 -14.39 -5.86 5.25
N ARG A 119 -15.16 -5.67 4.18
CA ARG A 119 -16.62 -5.41 4.29
C ARG A 119 -17.42 -6.09 3.18
N THR A 120 -17.20 -5.71 1.94
CA THR A 120 -18.10 -6.09 0.81
C THR A 120 -17.33 -6.46 -0.45
N TYR A 121 -16.00 -6.50 -0.40
CA TYR A 121 -15.21 -6.87 -1.58
C TYR A 121 -15.24 -8.38 -1.77
N THR A 122 -15.74 -8.82 -2.91
CA THR A 122 -15.63 -10.20 -3.40
C THR A 122 -15.03 -10.17 -4.80
N ASN A 123 -14.41 -11.25 -5.21
CA ASN A 123 -13.92 -11.38 -6.59
C ASN A 123 -15.08 -11.60 -7.58
N ALA A 124 -14.77 -11.72 -8.88
CA ALA A 124 -15.77 -11.93 -9.93
C ALA A 124 -16.58 -13.26 -9.78
N PHE A 125 -16.14 -14.18 -8.94
CA PHE A 125 -16.81 -15.44 -8.63
C PHE A 125 -17.59 -15.42 -7.31
N GLY A 126 -17.61 -14.26 -6.62
CA GLY A 126 -18.28 -14.11 -5.33
C GLY A 126 -17.48 -14.67 -4.14
N GLU A 127 -16.18 -14.94 -4.32
CA GLU A 127 -15.33 -15.48 -3.28
C GLU A 127 -14.63 -14.35 -2.52
N ASP A 128 -14.48 -14.53 -1.21
CA ASP A 128 -13.77 -13.61 -0.34
C ASP A 128 -12.25 -13.83 -0.42
N GLY A 129 -11.49 -12.73 -0.41
CA GLY A 129 -10.06 -12.80 -0.17
C GLY A 129 -9.76 -13.18 1.29
N THR A 130 -8.57 -13.70 1.53
CA THR A 130 -8.12 -14.15 2.87
C THR A 130 -6.94 -13.35 3.42
N MET A 131 -6.51 -12.29 2.74
CA MET A 131 -5.34 -11.52 3.17
C MET A 131 -5.55 -10.79 4.49
N GLN A 132 -6.79 -10.48 4.91
CA GLN A 132 -7.11 -9.88 6.21
C GLN A 132 -6.62 -10.71 7.39
N ASP A 133 -6.53 -12.02 7.26
CA ASP A 133 -6.06 -12.93 8.33
C ASP A 133 -4.55 -12.78 8.58
N PHE A 134 -3.84 -12.18 7.63
CA PHE A 134 -2.38 -11.95 7.66
C PHE A 134 -2.00 -10.52 8.04
N HIS A 135 -2.97 -9.62 8.27
CA HIS A 135 -2.65 -8.27 8.73
C HIS A 135 -2.02 -8.30 10.12
N GLN A 136 -1.00 -7.46 10.30
CA GLN A 136 -0.24 -7.38 11.54
C GLN A 136 -0.54 -6.11 12.34
N VAL A 137 -0.90 -5.03 11.66
CA VAL A 137 -1.22 -3.73 12.31
C VAL A 137 -2.52 -3.12 11.81
N TYR A 138 -2.91 -3.34 10.55
CA TYR A 138 -4.11 -2.73 10.02
C TYR A 138 -5.35 -3.27 10.74
N ASP A 139 -6.19 -2.33 11.22
CA ASP A 139 -7.41 -2.58 12.03
C ASP A 139 -7.16 -3.33 13.35
N LYS A 140 -5.92 -3.24 13.88
CA LYS A 140 -5.49 -3.85 15.15
C LYS A 140 -5.14 -2.81 16.23
N ALA A 141 -5.72 -1.60 16.14
CA ALA A 141 -5.57 -0.62 17.22
C ALA A 141 -5.98 -1.24 18.56
N ASP A 142 -5.27 -0.86 19.63
CA ASP A 142 -5.46 -1.34 21.01
C ASP A 142 -5.14 -2.83 21.22
N GLN A 143 -4.61 -3.54 20.22
CA GLN A 143 -4.11 -4.91 20.34
C GLN A 143 -2.58 -4.93 20.48
N GLU A 144 -2.05 -6.01 21.01
CA GLU A 144 -0.60 -6.21 21.15
C GLU A 144 0.07 -6.47 19.79
N CYS A 145 1.18 -5.79 19.56
CA CYS A 145 2.04 -6.05 18.41
C CYS A 145 2.64 -7.47 18.53
N VAL A 146 2.42 -8.30 17.53
CA VAL A 146 2.91 -9.69 17.49
C VAL A 146 4.44 -9.81 17.55
N ARG A 147 5.17 -8.72 17.23
CA ARG A 147 6.64 -8.72 17.27
C ARG A 147 7.21 -8.35 18.65
N CYS A 148 6.55 -7.45 19.40
CA CYS A 148 7.14 -6.90 20.63
C CYS A 148 6.18 -6.72 21.80
N GLY A 149 4.91 -7.06 21.67
CA GLY A 149 3.89 -6.92 22.71
C GLY A 149 3.39 -5.50 22.98
N THR A 150 4.02 -4.47 22.38
CA THR A 150 3.57 -3.07 22.56
C THR A 150 2.23 -2.85 21.87
N ILE A 151 1.35 -2.09 22.50
CA ILE A 151 0.02 -1.79 21.95
C ILE A 151 0.15 -1.02 20.63
N ILE A 152 -0.58 -1.47 19.61
CA ILE A 152 -0.69 -0.84 18.29
C ILE A 152 -1.50 0.44 18.43
N GLU A 153 -0.95 1.53 17.90
CA GLU A 153 -1.60 2.83 17.90
C GLU A 153 -2.28 3.12 16.56
N LYS A 154 -3.31 3.97 16.63
CA LYS A 154 -3.98 4.53 15.47
C LYS A 154 -3.93 6.04 15.51
N ILE A 155 -3.40 6.64 14.44
CA ILE A 155 -3.36 8.10 14.24
C ILE A 155 -4.03 8.50 12.94
N GLN A 156 -4.31 9.80 12.79
CA GLN A 156 -4.74 10.38 11.53
C GLN A 156 -3.53 11.00 10.81
N LEU A 157 -3.23 10.52 9.59
CA LEU A 157 -2.12 11.04 8.80
C LEU A 157 -2.56 11.24 7.34
N GLY A 158 -2.44 12.48 6.84
CA GLY A 158 -2.85 12.81 5.47
C GLY A 158 -4.32 12.49 5.17
N GLY A 159 -5.23 12.65 6.14
CA GLY A 159 -6.65 12.33 6.00
C GLY A 159 -6.97 10.82 6.04
N ARG A 160 -5.98 9.95 6.36
CA ARG A 160 -6.14 8.50 6.42
C ARG A 160 -5.86 7.95 7.81
N GLY A 161 -6.71 7.05 8.29
CA GLY A 161 -6.41 6.25 9.48
C GLY A 161 -5.13 5.43 9.25
N THR A 162 -4.24 5.45 10.22
CA THR A 162 -2.89 4.90 10.12
C THR A 162 -2.59 4.08 11.34
N HIS A 163 -2.32 2.80 11.18
CA HIS A 163 -2.02 1.88 12.26
C HIS A 163 -0.52 1.55 12.27
N PHE A 164 0.10 1.57 13.44
CA PHE A 164 1.53 1.27 13.57
C PHE A 164 1.87 0.84 15.00
N CYS A 165 3.00 0.16 15.17
CA CYS A 165 3.56 -0.15 16.47
C CYS A 165 4.59 0.92 16.86
N PRO A 166 4.38 1.69 17.96
CA PRO A 166 5.27 2.80 18.31
C PRO A 166 6.67 2.35 18.75
N ASN A 167 6.82 1.12 19.21
CA ASN A 167 8.13 0.56 19.59
C ASN A 167 8.92 0.02 18.39
N CYS A 168 8.25 -0.72 17.47
CA CYS A 168 8.92 -1.26 16.28
C CYS A 168 9.18 -0.18 15.21
N GLN A 169 8.33 0.83 15.14
CA GLN A 169 8.35 1.89 14.13
C GLN A 169 8.63 3.24 14.78
N ARG A 170 9.85 3.43 15.29
CA ARG A 170 10.21 4.65 16.02
C ARG A 170 10.30 5.86 15.09
N ARG A 171 9.88 7.00 15.61
CA ARG A 171 9.97 8.29 14.92
C ARG A 171 11.36 8.90 15.20
N SER A 172 12.40 8.35 14.64
CA SER A 172 13.76 8.91 14.74
C SER A 172 14.01 9.94 13.65
#